data_ee97400fe3a718e955c8174ef2fecdca
#
_entry.id   ee97400fe3a718e955c8174ef2fecdca
#
_cell.length_a   1.000
_cell.length_b   1.000
_cell.length_c   1.000
_cell.angle_alpha   90.00
_cell.angle_beta   90.00
_cell.angle_gamma   90.00
#
_symmetry.space_group_name_H-M   'P 1'
#
loop_
_entity.id
_entity.type
_entity.pdbx_description
1 polymer ?
#
loop_
_entity_poly.entity_id
_entity_poly.type
_entity_poly.pdbx_seq_one_letter_code
_entity_poly.pdbx_strand_id
1 'polypeptide(L)'
;MKVLMVDQFLPNSVYVVELCRELRKYAKITIFCKKNAGTDLDGVIWKDKLYAGGKGKMAAVWEYGKGLFRLQKEIKKGSYDVVHVQSFKDAKYEIPLYCKNKKYIPRLVHTVHNLLPHEASAGDRELYSRFYNCCDLLVVHNEYCRQLLMKEYQIPEEKICITPHGSYTQIRKEENTDFGLTDRKIRFLQFGILRPYKGVDILLKALAQIPAEKREKIQVTIAGAQHPKLDPTDYGAMIRDLGLEDTVDLIKKHIPDEELDALYRQADICLFPYRDIYGSGALLMAYSYGKPVITSDIPAFREETQNGKTGILTAGGDPEKLKEAILKAADWSRKEYLDDQKEIEKLTEEKYSWKNSAKILWEAYRKR
;
A
#
# COMPACT_ATOMS: atom_id res chain seq x y z
N MET A 1 21.88 10.12 15.76
CA MET A 1 20.45 10.44 15.83
C MET A 1 19.69 9.25 16.38
N LYS A 2 18.77 9.47 17.32
CA LYS A 2 17.88 8.44 17.89
C LYS A 2 16.46 8.66 17.37
N VAL A 3 15.88 7.65 16.76
CA VAL A 3 14.55 7.71 16.16
C VAL A 3 13.61 6.77 16.93
N LEU A 4 12.46 7.29 17.35
CA LEU A 4 11.33 6.52 17.84
C LEU A 4 10.34 6.33 16.69
N MET A 5 10.26 5.14 16.15
CA MET A 5 9.26 4.74 15.16
C MET A 5 8.04 4.21 15.89
N VAL A 6 6.87 4.78 15.64
CA VAL A 6 5.61 4.36 16.28
C VAL A 6 4.66 3.78 15.24
N ASP A 7 4.30 2.51 15.42
CA ASP A 7 3.35 1.84 14.52
C ASP A 7 2.33 0.99 15.27
N GLN A 8 1.05 1.19 14.95
CA GLN A 8 -0.10 0.48 15.52
C GLN A 8 -0.43 -0.84 14.82
N PHE A 9 0.06 -1.05 13.59
CA PHE A 9 -0.29 -2.22 12.77
C PHE A 9 0.72 -3.36 12.86
N LEU A 10 1.91 -3.14 13.41
CA LEU A 10 2.83 -4.24 13.66
C LEU A 10 2.17 -5.34 14.53
N PRO A 11 2.32 -6.61 14.17
CA PRO A 11 3.31 -7.19 13.25
C PRO A 11 2.96 -7.19 11.75
N ASN A 12 1.81 -6.72 11.35
CA ASN A 12 1.31 -6.83 9.97
C ASN A 12 1.81 -5.71 9.04
N SER A 13 2.73 -4.86 9.51
CA SER A 13 3.28 -3.74 8.71
C SER A 13 4.66 -4.09 8.15
N VAL A 14 4.68 -4.73 6.99
CA VAL A 14 5.93 -5.01 6.25
C VAL A 14 6.69 -3.71 5.95
N TYR A 15 5.97 -2.63 5.64
CA TYR A 15 6.54 -1.31 5.37
C TYR A 15 7.51 -0.86 6.47
N VAL A 16 7.07 -0.88 7.72
CA VAL A 16 7.89 -0.38 8.86
C VAL A 16 9.10 -1.25 9.09
N VAL A 17 8.96 -2.57 8.97
CA VAL A 17 10.05 -3.54 9.15
C VAL A 17 11.14 -3.29 8.11
N GLU A 18 10.79 -3.23 6.84
CA GLU A 18 11.76 -3.08 5.76
C GLU A 18 12.38 -1.68 5.72
N LEU A 19 11.59 -0.63 5.98
CA LEU A 19 12.13 0.71 6.13
C LEU A 19 13.16 0.78 7.28
N CYS A 20 12.84 0.19 8.44
CA CYS A 20 13.75 0.18 9.58
C CYS A 20 14.97 -0.70 9.35
N ARG A 21 14.86 -1.78 8.57
CA ARG A 21 15.99 -2.62 8.15
C ARG A 21 17.07 -1.81 7.43
N GLU A 22 16.66 -0.87 6.59
CA GLU A 22 17.60 0.01 5.89
C GLU A 22 17.98 1.25 6.72
N LEU A 23 17.01 1.86 7.39
CA LEU A 23 17.24 3.11 8.15
C LEU A 23 18.17 2.92 9.35
N ARG A 24 18.24 1.71 9.94
CA ARG A 24 19.18 1.39 11.05
C ARG A 24 20.66 1.57 10.67
N LYS A 25 20.98 1.56 9.39
CA LYS A 25 22.33 1.83 8.89
C LYS A 25 22.76 3.28 9.12
N TYR A 26 21.79 4.19 9.33
CA TYR A 26 21.99 5.63 9.48
C TYR A 26 21.67 6.14 10.90
N ALA A 27 20.74 5.50 11.61
CA ALA A 27 20.22 5.98 12.89
C ALA A 27 20.01 4.85 13.89
N LYS A 28 20.01 5.19 15.19
CA LYS A 28 19.61 4.28 16.26
C LYS A 28 18.07 4.24 16.31
N ILE A 29 17.48 3.09 15.96
CA ILE A 29 16.03 2.95 15.85
C ILE A 29 15.46 2.26 17.08
N THR A 30 14.41 2.84 17.64
CA THR A 30 13.50 2.17 18.58
C THR A 30 12.13 2.08 17.95
N ILE A 31 11.58 0.88 17.86
CA ILE A 31 10.21 0.66 17.38
C ILE A 31 9.28 0.49 18.58
N PHE A 32 8.28 1.37 18.69
CA PHE A 32 7.23 1.29 19.69
C PHE A 32 5.94 0.77 19.01
N CYS A 33 5.54 -0.44 19.34
CA CYS A 33 4.48 -1.16 18.62
C CYS A 33 3.60 -1.99 19.55
N LYS A 34 2.56 -2.59 18.99
CA LYS A 34 1.66 -3.52 19.67
C LYS A 34 2.37 -4.83 19.99
N LYS A 35 3.07 -5.39 19.00
CA LYS A 35 3.79 -6.66 19.10
C LYS A 35 4.97 -6.63 18.14
N ASN A 36 6.08 -7.22 18.53
CA ASN A 36 7.21 -7.47 17.64
C ASN A 36 6.74 -8.36 16.46
N ALA A 37 7.23 -8.05 15.27
CA ALA A 37 6.96 -8.79 14.04
C ALA A 37 7.60 -10.20 14.01
N GLY A 38 8.32 -10.59 15.07
CA GLY A 38 9.10 -11.82 15.08
C GLY A 38 10.38 -11.75 14.23
N THR A 39 10.68 -10.56 13.68
CA THR A 39 11.86 -10.31 12.86
C THR A 39 12.95 -9.75 13.77
N ASP A 40 14.06 -10.45 13.86
CA ASP A 40 15.24 -9.92 14.53
C ASP A 40 15.95 -8.93 13.57
N LEU A 41 15.94 -7.67 13.95
CA LEU A 41 16.70 -6.62 13.27
C LEU A 41 17.83 -6.18 14.20
N ASP A 42 19.03 -6.68 13.97
CA ASP A 42 20.21 -6.30 14.74
C ASP A 42 20.32 -4.79 14.91
N GLY A 43 20.50 -4.34 16.13
CA GLY A 43 20.66 -2.92 16.49
C GLY A 43 19.34 -2.12 16.54
N VAL A 44 18.17 -2.74 16.30
CA VAL A 44 16.85 -2.15 16.51
C VAL A 44 16.30 -2.53 17.88
N ILE A 45 15.85 -1.55 18.65
CA ILE A 45 15.24 -1.76 19.97
C ILE A 45 13.74 -1.91 19.79
N TRP A 46 13.19 -3.06 20.16
CA TRP A 46 11.75 -3.31 20.13
C TRP A 46 11.10 -3.02 21.48
N LYS A 47 10.01 -2.22 21.46
CA LYS A 47 9.16 -1.92 22.61
C LYS A 47 7.72 -2.27 22.28
N ASP A 48 7.34 -3.52 22.48
CA ASP A 48 6.01 -4.10 22.26
C ASP A 48 5.02 -3.74 23.38
N LYS A 49 4.87 -2.45 23.66
CA LYS A 49 4.14 -1.92 24.82
C LYS A 49 2.91 -1.08 24.47
N LEU A 50 2.61 -0.96 23.18
CA LEU A 50 1.57 -0.04 22.75
C LEU A 50 0.17 -0.54 23.12
N TYR A 51 -0.12 -1.79 22.81
CA TYR A 51 -1.42 -2.42 23.08
C TYR A 51 -1.32 -3.93 23.03
N ALA A 52 -1.64 -4.61 24.13
CA ALA A 52 -1.51 -6.07 24.21
C ALA A 52 -2.81 -6.84 23.88
N GLY A 53 -3.93 -6.17 23.65
CA GLY A 53 -5.25 -6.81 23.56
C GLY A 53 -5.84 -7.08 24.95
N GLY A 54 -7.12 -7.41 25.02
CA GLY A 54 -7.81 -7.76 26.26
C GLY A 54 -9.04 -8.61 25.99
N LYS A 55 -9.41 -9.51 26.91
CA LYS A 55 -10.68 -10.25 26.83
C LYS A 55 -11.84 -9.32 27.16
N GLY A 56 -12.62 -8.94 26.13
CA GLY A 56 -13.77 -8.04 26.23
C GLY A 56 -13.47 -6.54 26.01
N LYS A 57 -14.52 -5.77 25.69
CA LYS A 57 -14.39 -4.36 25.28
C LYS A 57 -13.73 -3.47 26.34
N MET A 58 -14.11 -3.60 27.61
CA MET A 58 -13.56 -2.76 28.69
C MET A 58 -12.06 -3.03 28.92
N ALA A 59 -11.66 -4.29 28.94
CA ALA A 59 -10.25 -4.66 29.08
C ALA A 59 -9.42 -4.16 27.90
N ALA A 60 -9.96 -4.21 26.68
CA ALA A 60 -9.31 -3.69 25.49
C ALA A 60 -9.10 -2.16 25.55
N VAL A 61 -10.11 -1.39 26.00
CA VAL A 61 -10.01 0.06 26.20
C VAL A 61 -8.98 0.40 27.28
N TRP A 62 -8.99 -0.33 28.38
CA TRP A 62 -8.02 -0.14 29.48
C TRP A 62 -6.57 -0.39 29.04
N GLU A 63 -6.32 -1.51 28.36
CA GLU A 63 -4.97 -1.82 27.86
C GLU A 63 -4.52 -0.83 26.78
N TYR A 64 -5.43 -0.34 25.94
CA TYR A 64 -5.13 0.72 24.99
C TYR A 64 -4.72 2.01 25.70
N GLY A 65 -5.47 2.44 26.71
CA GLY A 65 -5.14 3.60 27.52
C GLY A 65 -3.77 3.47 28.23
N LYS A 66 -3.47 2.29 28.77
CA LYS A 66 -2.14 2.00 29.33
C LYS A 66 -1.04 2.10 28.25
N GLY A 67 -1.30 1.60 27.05
CA GLY A 67 -0.37 1.69 25.92
C GLY A 67 -0.04 3.14 25.58
N LEU A 68 -1.06 4.00 25.48
CA LEU A 68 -0.89 5.44 25.23
C LEU A 68 -0.12 6.13 26.36
N PHE A 69 -0.38 5.78 27.62
CA PHE A 69 0.39 6.31 28.76
C PHE A 69 1.85 5.88 28.72
N ARG A 70 2.14 4.63 28.36
CA ARG A 70 3.50 4.13 28.17
C ARG A 70 4.22 4.87 27.03
N LEU A 71 3.53 5.09 25.92
CA LEU A 71 4.05 5.87 24.79
C LEU A 71 4.36 7.31 25.21
N GLN A 72 3.44 7.98 25.95
CA GLN A 72 3.67 9.32 26.47
C GLN A 72 4.92 9.36 27.39
N LYS A 73 5.07 8.38 28.27
CA LYS A 73 6.25 8.27 29.14
C LYS A 73 7.54 8.06 28.35
N GLU A 74 7.46 7.25 27.28
CA GLU A 74 8.58 7.00 26.39
C GLU A 74 9.03 8.29 25.67
N ILE A 75 8.08 9.04 25.09
CA ILE A 75 8.34 10.31 24.43
C ILE A 75 9.01 11.30 25.40
N LYS A 76 8.53 11.39 26.64
CA LYS A 76 9.08 12.34 27.64
C LYS A 76 10.46 11.97 28.15
N LYS A 77 10.80 10.69 28.24
CA LYS A 77 12.01 10.18 28.88
C LYS A 77 13.07 9.64 27.93
N GLY A 78 12.66 9.30 26.70
CA GLY A 78 13.52 8.54 25.77
C GLY A 78 14.61 9.36 25.09
N SER A 79 14.60 10.69 25.19
CA SER A 79 15.58 11.59 24.57
C SER A 79 15.79 11.25 23.08
N TYR A 80 14.70 11.17 22.33
CA TYR A 80 14.71 10.93 20.88
C TYR A 80 14.89 12.25 20.13
N ASP A 81 15.68 12.21 19.07
CA ASP A 81 15.82 13.35 18.15
C ASP A 81 14.61 13.45 17.21
N VAL A 82 14.05 12.30 16.84
CA VAL A 82 12.89 12.18 15.96
C VAL A 82 11.87 11.23 16.57
N VAL A 83 10.60 11.63 16.56
CA VAL A 83 9.44 10.73 16.77
C VAL A 83 8.69 10.63 15.45
N HIS A 84 8.70 9.45 14.84
CA HIS A 84 8.08 9.19 13.55
C HIS A 84 6.86 8.30 13.71
N VAL A 85 5.68 8.85 13.45
CA VAL A 85 4.38 8.18 13.56
C VAL A 85 4.01 7.61 12.20
N GLN A 86 3.77 6.29 12.13
CA GLN A 86 3.40 5.60 10.89
C GLN A 86 1.88 5.47 10.75
N SER A 87 1.22 5.10 11.82
CA SER A 87 -0.21 4.78 11.78
C SER A 87 -0.88 5.08 13.11
N PHE A 88 -2.21 5.23 13.07
CA PHE A 88 -3.06 5.35 14.25
C PHE A 88 -3.99 4.15 14.35
N LYS A 89 -4.24 3.67 15.55
CA LYS A 89 -5.36 2.79 15.85
C LYS A 89 -6.66 3.61 16.00
N ASP A 90 -6.56 4.73 16.72
CA ASP A 90 -7.63 5.69 16.87
C ASP A 90 -7.06 7.11 16.93
N ALA A 91 -7.18 7.81 15.81
CA ALA A 91 -6.62 9.15 15.63
C ALA A 91 -7.18 10.17 16.65
N LYS A 92 -8.43 10.00 17.14
CA LYS A 92 -9.05 10.91 18.10
C LYS A 92 -8.31 10.98 19.43
N TYR A 93 -7.70 9.89 19.85
CA TYR A 93 -6.93 9.83 21.10
C TYR A 93 -5.43 10.03 20.88
N GLU A 94 -4.90 9.55 19.78
CA GLU A 94 -3.47 9.55 19.52
C GLU A 94 -2.96 10.91 19.02
N ILE A 95 -3.66 11.57 18.12
CA ILE A 95 -3.28 12.89 17.61
C ILE A 95 -3.12 13.92 18.75
N PRO A 96 -4.11 14.08 19.67
CA PRO A 96 -3.94 14.98 20.80
C PRO A 96 -2.78 14.62 21.71
N LEU A 97 -2.42 13.33 21.83
CA LEU A 97 -1.27 12.91 22.63
C LEU A 97 0.02 13.48 22.03
N TYR A 98 0.24 13.35 20.72
CA TYR A 98 1.45 13.88 20.07
C TYR A 98 1.51 15.40 20.15
N CYS A 99 0.41 16.09 19.80
CA CYS A 99 0.37 17.55 19.80
C CYS A 99 0.60 18.15 21.21
N LYS A 100 -0.01 17.58 22.26
CA LYS A 100 0.20 18.02 23.65
C LYS A 100 1.62 17.76 24.16
N ASN A 101 2.29 16.76 23.62
CA ASN A 101 3.67 16.42 24.01
C ASN A 101 4.72 16.95 23.04
N LYS A 102 4.35 17.80 22.06
CA LYS A 102 5.25 18.36 21.05
C LYS A 102 6.51 18.99 21.64
N LYS A 103 6.41 19.66 22.79
CA LYS A 103 7.56 20.26 23.48
C LYS A 103 8.66 19.27 23.93
N TYR A 104 8.35 17.98 23.98
CA TYR A 104 9.31 16.90 24.27
C TYR A 104 9.81 16.19 23.02
N ILE A 105 9.33 16.60 21.84
CA ILE A 105 9.63 16.00 20.55
C ILE A 105 10.39 17.02 19.71
N PRO A 106 11.72 16.93 19.60
CA PRO A 106 12.51 17.87 18.79
C PRO A 106 12.02 17.89 17.35
N ARG A 107 11.73 16.72 16.76
CA ARG A 107 11.18 16.61 15.41
C ARG A 107 10.06 15.56 15.36
N LEU A 108 8.84 16.01 15.14
CA LEU A 108 7.66 15.16 14.93
C LEU A 108 7.48 14.91 13.43
N VAL A 109 7.52 13.65 13.04
CA VAL A 109 7.38 13.21 11.66
C VAL A 109 6.18 12.28 11.53
N HIS A 110 5.43 12.37 10.44
CA HIS A 110 4.35 11.45 10.14
C HIS A 110 4.41 10.98 8.69
N THR A 111 4.33 9.65 8.49
CA THR A 111 4.10 9.09 7.15
C THR A 111 2.61 9.10 6.85
N VAL A 112 2.23 9.87 5.83
CA VAL A 112 0.85 10.00 5.37
C VAL A 112 0.58 8.91 4.35
N HIS A 113 0.24 7.69 4.83
CA HIS A 113 -0.13 6.58 3.95
C HIS A 113 -1.44 6.85 3.21
N ASN A 114 -2.37 7.54 3.86
CA ASN A 114 -3.61 8.08 3.28
C ASN A 114 -3.86 9.46 3.86
N LEU A 115 -4.33 10.40 3.05
CA LEU A 115 -4.61 11.76 3.53
C LEU A 115 -5.74 11.78 4.55
N LEU A 116 -6.72 10.89 4.36
CA LEU A 116 -7.79 10.59 5.32
C LEU A 116 -8.02 9.08 5.34
N PRO A 117 -8.55 8.51 6.42
CA PRO A 117 -9.05 7.15 6.43
C PRO A 117 -10.08 6.93 5.30
N HIS A 118 -10.12 5.73 4.72
CA HIS A 118 -11.12 5.40 3.69
C HIS A 118 -12.57 5.55 4.19
N GLU A 119 -12.78 5.34 5.48
CA GLU A 119 -14.08 5.52 6.16
C GLU A 119 -14.07 6.78 7.03
N ALA A 120 -13.56 7.90 6.49
CA ALA A 120 -13.49 9.16 7.23
C ALA A 120 -14.87 9.65 7.67
N SER A 121 -14.95 10.08 8.92
CA SER A 121 -16.14 10.66 9.55
C SER A 121 -16.11 12.19 9.53
N ALA A 122 -17.26 12.81 9.80
CA ALA A 122 -17.32 14.25 10.02
C ALA A 122 -16.35 14.65 11.15
N GLY A 123 -15.48 15.62 10.90
CA GLY A 123 -14.44 16.08 11.85
C GLY A 123 -13.07 15.41 11.69
N ASP A 124 -12.93 14.27 10.99
CA ASP A 124 -11.62 13.67 10.75
C ASP A 124 -10.72 14.60 9.93
N ARG A 125 -11.28 15.31 8.94
CA ARG A 125 -10.50 16.28 8.14
C ARG A 125 -9.86 17.36 9.02
N GLU A 126 -10.61 17.93 9.98
CA GLU A 126 -10.08 18.94 10.90
C GLU A 126 -9.03 18.35 11.84
N LEU A 127 -9.30 17.14 12.37
CA LEU A 127 -8.37 16.45 13.26
C LEU A 127 -7.03 16.17 12.59
N TYR A 128 -7.06 15.63 11.36
CA TYR A 128 -5.84 15.36 10.58
C TYR A 128 -5.14 16.66 10.15
N SER A 129 -5.88 17.69 9.75
CA SER A 129 -5.31 19.00 9.44
C SER A 129 -4.52 19.57 10.63
N ARG A 130 -5.08 19.50 11.84
CA ARG A 130 -4.39 19.91 13.08
C ARG A 130 -3.11 19.11 13.31
N PHE A 131 -3.14 17.81 13.05
CA PHE A 131 -1.97 16.96 13.20
C PHE A 131 -0.89 17.27 12.16
N TYR A 132 -1.27 17.44 10.91
CA TYR A 132 -0.33 17.80 9.83
C TYR A 132 0.37 19.11 10.13
N ASN A 133 -0.36 20.11 10.63
CA ASN A 133 0.24 21.39 11.06
C ASN A 133 1.15 21.25 12.30
N CYS A 134 0.85 20.31 13.21
CA CYS A 134 1.64 20.00 14.39
C CYS A 134 2.97 19.31 14.05
N CYS A 135 3.04 18.57 12.93
CA CYS A 135 4.24 17.88 12.46
C CYS A 135 5.29 18.88 11.93
N ASP A 136 6.56 18.54 12.14
CA ASP A 136 7.69 19.26 11.53
C ASP A 136 8.00 18.74 10.12
N LEU A 137 7.63 17.48 9.84
CA LEU A 137 7.84 16.84 8.55
C LEU A 137 6.71 15.86 8.29
N LEU A 138 6.14 15.92 7.10
CA LEU A 138 5.23 14.94 6.55
C LEU A 138 5.92 14.14 5.45
N VAL A 139 5.78 12.83 5.49
CA VAL A 139 6.34 11.92 4.50
C VAL A 139 5.18 11.40 3.65
N VAL A 140 5.27 11.56 2.35
CA VAL A 140 4.31 11.02 1.37
C VAL A 140 5.03 10.12 0.38
N HIS A 141 4.30 9.31 -0.38
CA HIS A 141 4.91 8.32 -1.28
C HIS A 141 5.03 8.78 -2.73
N ASN A 142 4.29 9.82 -3.11
CA ASN A 142 4.24 10.33 -4.49
C ASN A 142 3.95 11.83 -4.54
N GLU A 143 4.14 12.40 -5.71
CA GLU A 143 3.91 13.82 -5.98
C GLU A 143 2.42 14.18 -5.85
N TYR A 144 1.53 13.29 -6.25
CA TYR A 144 0.09 13.51 -6.14
C TYR A 144 -0.34 13.79 -4.69
N CYS A 145 0.13 12.97 -3.73
CA CYS A 145 -0.14 13.19 -2.30
C CYS A 145 0.47 14.49 -1.78
N ARG A 146 1.67 14.88 -2.27
CA ARG A 146 2.28 16.17 -1.92
C ARG A 146 1.38 17.32 -2.33
N GLN A 147 0.93 17.33 -3.59
CA GLN A 147 0.06 18.36 -4.11
C GLN A 147 -1.26 18.45 -3.35
N LEU A 148 -1.85 17.31 -2.98
CA LEU A 148 -3.07 17.31 -2.16
C LEU A 148 -2.85 17.89 -0.77
N LEU A 149 -1.73 17.57 -0.09
CA LEU A 149 -1.41 18.19 1.21
C LEU A 149 -1.25 19.70 1.10
N MET A 150 -0.56 20.19 0.07
CA MET A 150 -0.39 21.61 -0.16
C MET A 150 -1.72 22.29 -0.47
N LYS A 151 -2.52 21.73 -1.38
CA LYS A 151 -3.77 22.32 -1.86
C LYS A 151 -4.89 22.25 -0.83
N GLU A 152 -5.09 21.08 -0.22
CA GLU A 152 -6.28 20.83 0.60
C GLU A 152 -6.06 21.09 2.09
N TYR A 153 -4.81 20.95 2.57
CA TYR A 153 -4.47 21.11 3.98
C TYR A 153 -3.57 22.33 4.23
N GLN A 154 -3.22 23.09 3.18
CA GLN A 154 -2.38 24.30 3.25
C GLN A 154 -1.02 24.04 3.91
N ILE A 155 -0.47 22.83 3.73
CA ILE A 155 0.84 22.48 4.27
C ILE A 155 1.93 23.06 3.37
N PRO A 156 2.91 23.79 3.95
CA PRO A 156 4.04 24.32 3.21
C PRO A 156 4.90 23.20 2.58
N GLU A 157 5.39 23.43 1.35
CA GLU A 157 6.15 22.40 0.61
C GLU A 157 7.39 21.92 1.35
N GLU A 158 8.08 22.82 2.05
CA GLU A 158 9.28 22.52 2.83
C GLU A 158 9.03 21.56 4.01
N LYS A 159 7.78 21.39 4.43
CA LYS A 159 7.37 20.39 5.42
C LYS A 159 7.04 19.03 4.83
N ILE A 160 7.12 18.85 3.51
CA ILE A 160 6.73 17.61 2.85
C ILE A 160 7.95 16.95 2.21
N CYS A 161 8.16 15.69 2.50
CA CYS A 161 9.18 14.85 1.87
C CYS A 161 8.51 13.73 1.07
N ILE A 162 8.85 13.60 -0.20
CA ILE A 162 8.46 12.45 -1.00
C ILE A 162 9.48 11.34 -0.76
N THR A 163 9.00 10.25 -0.17
CA THR A 163 9.79 9.03 0.04
C THR A 163 9.03 7.89 -0.62
N PRO A 164 9.46 7.40 -1.79
CA PRO A 164 8.77 6.30 -2.47
C PRO A 164 8.57 5.11 -1.54
N HIS A 165 7.41 4.48 -1.62
CA HIS A 165 7.17 3.23 -0.90
C HIS A 165 8.09 2.15 -1.48
N GLY A 166 8.80 1.38 -0.64
CA GLY A 166 9.66 0.31 -1.12
C GLY A 166 8.85 -0.86 -1.68
N SER A 167 9.44 -1.59 -2.61
CA SER A 167 8.87 -2.80 -3.19
C SER A 167 8.97 -3.99 -2.22
N TYR A 168 8.34 -5.09 -2.58
CA TYR A 168 8.29 -6.33 -1.78
C TYR A 168 9.18 -7.44 -2.35
N THR A 169 10.26 -7.09 -3.03
CA THR A 169 11.17 -8.04 -3.68
C THR A 169 11.73 -9.11 -2.76
N GLN A 170 11.84 -8.82 -1.45
CA GLN A 170 12.27 -9.79 -0.43
C GLN A 170 11.29 -10.95 -0.24
N ILE A 171 10.03 -10.84 -0.71
CA ILE A 171 9.02 -11.91 -0.60
C ILE A 171 9.11 -12.86 -1.80
N ARG A 172 9.66 -12.41 -2.91
CA ARG A 172 9.80 -13.18 -4.14
C ARG A 172 10.77 -14.34 -3.94
N LYS A 173 10.33 -15.56 -4.23
CA LYS A 173 11.15 -16.77 -4.04
C LYS A 173 11.91 -17.18 -5.30
N GLU A 174 11.34 -17.00 -6.48
CA GLU A 174 11.96 -17.40 -7.76
C GLU A 174 11.52 -16.49 -8.90
N GLU A 175 12.38 -16.37 -9.91
CA GLU A 175 12.06 -15.70 -11.16
C GLU A 175 11.54 -16.73 -12.16
N ASN A 176 10.29 -16.62 -12.57
CA ASN A 176 9.76 -17.45 -13.63
C ASN A 176 8.70 -16.69 -14.43
N THR A 177 8.87 -16.65 -15.73
CA THR A 177 7.83 -16.24 -16.67
C THR A 177 7.83 -17.16 -17.88
N ASP A 178 6.70 -17.79 -18.11
CA ASP A 178 6.42 -18.61 -19.29
C ASP A 178 5.52 -17.87 -20.31
N PHE A 179 5.37 -16.55 -20.17
CA PHE A 179 4.56 -15.71 -21.07
C PHE A 179 5.04 -15.88 -22.53
N GLY A 180 4.11 -16.26 -23.41
CA GLY A 180 4.39 -16.48 -24.84
C GLY A 180 5.27 -17.69 -25.15
N LEU A 181 5.53 -18.59 -24.17
CA LEU A 181 6.25 -19.86 -24.40
C LEU A 181 5.32 -21.06 -24.67
N THR A 182 4.06 -20.93 -24.28
CA THR A 182 3.04 -22.00 -24.36
C THR A 182 1.73 -21.43 -24.88
N ASP A 183 0.89 -22.28 -25.49
CA ASP A 183 -0.47 -21.92 -25.96
C ASP A 183 -1.50 -21.88 -24.83
N ARG A 184 -1.07 -21.61 -23.59
CA ARG A 184 -1.97 -21.49 -22.45
C ARG A 184 -2.72 -20.16 -22.43
N LYS A 185 -3.80 -20.10 -21.66
CA LYS A 185 -4.52 -18.84 -21.38
C LYS A 185 -3.60 -17.78 -20.77
N ILE A 186 -3.81 -16.52 -21.13
CA ILE A 186 -3.18 -15.38 -20.46
C ILE A 186 -3.90 -15.16 -19.13
N ARG A 187 -3.10 -15.11 -18.06
CA ARG A 187 -3.60 -15.06 -16.68
C ARG A 187 -3.50 -13.65 -16.12
N PHE A 188 -4.65 -13.09 -15.81
CA PHE A 188 -4.75 -11.77 -15.16
C PHE A 188 -5.03 -11.94 -13.67
N LEU A 189 -4.49 -11.05 -12.84
CA LEU A 189 -4.70 -11.03 -11.39
C LEU A 189 -5.19 -9.66 -10.93
N GLN A 190 -6.33 -9.63 -10.22
CA GLN A 190 -6.72 -8.50 -9.37
C GLN A 190 -6.63 -8.95 -7.91
N PHE A 191 -5.67 -8.40 -7.15
CA PHE A 191 -5.42 -8.78 -5.76
C PHE A 191 -5.70 -7.66 -4.77
N GLY A 192 -6.14 -8.05 -3.57
CA GLY A 192 -6.26 -7.24 -2.37
C GLY A 192 -7.67 -7.18 -1.81
N ILE A 193 -7.83 -6.63 -0.61
CA ILE A 193 -9.14 -6.51 0.06
C ILE A 193 -10.15 -5.91 -0.91
N LEU A 194 -11.26 -6.62 -1.15
CA LEU A 194 -12.29 -6.18 -2.07
C LEU A 194 -13.04 -4.97 -1.49
N ARG A 195 -13.08 -3.91 -2.27
CA ARG A 195 -13.68 -2.61 -1.93
C ARG A 195 -14.28 -1.99 -3.19
N PRO A 196 -15.35 -1.19 -3.07
CA PRO A 196 -15.99 -0.57 -4.25
C PRO A 196 -15.02 0.25 -5.11
N TYR A 197 -14.06 0.95 -4.47
CA TYR A 197 -13.10 1.77 -5.21
C TYR A 197 -12.14 0.95 -6.09
N LYS A 198 -11.97 -0.35 -5.82
CA LYS A 198 -11.09 -1.24 -6.60
C LYS A 198 -11.67 -1.69 -7.94
N GLY A 199 -12.93 -1.36 -8.22
CA GLY A 199 -13.52 -1.52 -9.54
C GLY A 199 -13.69 -2.96 -10.02
N VAL A 200 -13.91 -3.93 -9.10
CA VAL A 200 -14.19 -5.33 -9.49
C VAL A 200 -15.41 -5.40 -10.41
N ASP A 201 -16.44 -4.62 -10.14
CA ASP A 201 -17.64 -4.53 -10.99
C ASP A 201 -17.33 -3.97 -12.40
N ILE A 202 -16.36 -3.05 -12.52
CA ILE A 202 -15.90 -2.53 -13.81
C ILE A 202 -15.18 -3.64 -14.57
N LEU A 203 -14.32 -4.41 -13.90
CA LEU A 203 -13.63 -5.55 -14.51
C LEU A 203 -14.61 -6.60 -15.02
N LEU A 204 -15.58 -7.01 -14.20
CA LEU A 204 -16.57 -8.01 -14.61
C LEU A 204 -17.40 -7.55 -15.82
N LYS A 205 -17.83 -6.27 -15.84
CA LYS A 205 -18.52 -5.68 -16.99
C LYS A 205 -17.64 -5.60 -18.23
N ALA A 206 -16.34 -5.34 -18.09
CA ALA A 206 -15.40 -5.34 -19.21
C ALA A 206 -15.24 -6.76 -19.81
N LEU A 207 -15.07 -7.75 -18.95
CA LEU A 207 -14.93 -9.15 -19.38
C LEU A 207 -16.18 -9.68 -20.09
N ALA A 208 -17.38 -9.30 -19.64
CA ALA A 208 -18.64 -9.69 -20.28
C ALA A 208 -18.80 -9.15 -21.71
N GLN A 209 -18.12 -8.04 -22.04
CA GLN A 209 -18.12 -7.45 -23.38
C GLN A 209 -17.07 -8.07 -24.33
N ILE A 210 -16.20 -8.95 -23.84
CA ILE A 210 -15.21 -9.66 -24.66
C ILE A 210 -15.95 -10.80 -25.41
N PRO A 211 -15.82 -10.91 -26.76
CA PRO A 211 -16.36 -12.03 -27.51
C PRO A 211 -15.89 -13.38 -26.97
N ALA A 212 -16.77 -14.39 -26.98
CA ALA A 212 -16.51 -15.68 -26.35
C ALA A 212 -15.22 -16.33 -26.85
N GLU A 213 -14.98 -16.33 -28.17
CA GLU A 213 -13.78 -16.89 -28.78
C GLU A 213 -12.46 -16.23 -28.33
N LYS A 214 -12.50 -14.94 -27.98
CA LYS A 214 -11.33 -14.24 -27.40
C LYS A 214 -11.22 -14.50 -25.90
N ARG A 215 -12.37 -14.60 -25.20
CA ARG A 215 -12.44 -14.82 -23.78
C ARG A 215 -11.90 -16.20 -23.37
N GLU A 216 -12.05 -17.22 -24.24
CA GLU A 216 -11.46 -18.54 -24.03
C GLU A 216 -9.95 -18.54 -23.84
N LYS A 217 -9.25 -17.50 -24.34
CA LYS A 217 -7.79 -17.32 -24.19
C LYS A 217 -7.39 -16.58 -22.91
N ILE A 218 -8.36 -16.21 -22.08
CA ILE A 218 -8.15 -15.37 -20.89
C ILE A 218 -8.58 -16.14 -19.64
N GLN A 219 -7.82 -16.02 -18.58
CA GLN A 219 -8.19 -16.42 -17.22
C GLN A 219 -7.97 -15.25 -16.28
N VAL A 220 -8.92 -14.94 -15.42
CA VAL A 220 -8.84 -13.84 -14.46
C VAL A 220 -9.03 -14.38 -13.05
N THR A 221 -8.05 -14.12 -12.18
CA THR A 221 -8.19 -14.41 -10.76
C THR A 221 -8.46 -13.10 -10.00
N ILE A 222 -9.56 -13.07 -9.25
CA ILE A 222 -9.91 -12.00 -8.32
C ILE A 222 -9.76 -12.54 -6.91
N ALA A 223 -8.75 -12.08 -6.16
CA ALA A 223 -8.39 -12.65 -4.87
C ALA A 223 -8.30 -11.60 -3.76
N GLY A 224 -8.97 -11.87 -2.64
CA GLY A 224 -8.89 -11.03 -1.43
C GLY A 224 -10.10 -11.14 -0.52
N ALA A 225 -9.92 -10.75 0.73
CA ALA A 225 -11.02 -10.72 1.69
C ALA A 225 -12.05 -9.65 1.31
N GLN A 226 -13.32 -9.98 1.46
CA GLN A 226 -14.45 -9.05 1.33
C GLN A 226 -15.14 -8.88 2.68
N HIS A 227 -15.31 -7.64 3.13
CA HIS A 227 -16.05 -7.36 4.35
C HIS A 227 -17.43 -6.81 4.00
N PRO A 228 -18.55 -7.52 4.28
CA PRO A 228 -19.89 -7.16 3.78
C PRO A 228 -20.36 -5.76 4.16
N LYS A 229 -19.91 -5.23 5.31
CA LYS A 229 -20.24 -3.86 5.74
C LYS A 229 -19.55 -2.77 4.91
N LEU A 230 -18.45 -3.11 4.25
CA LEU A 230 -17.60 -2.17 3.52
C LEU A 230 -17.75 -2.31 2.02
N ASP A 231 -18.15 -3.51 1.60
CA ASP A 231 -18.49 -3.83 0.21
C ASP A 231 -19.58 -4.92 0.21
N PRO A 232 -20.86 -4.55 0.07
CA PRO A 232 -21.97 -5.48 0.09
C PRO A 232 -22.20 -6.18 -1.25
N THR A 233 -21.42 -5.91 -2.28
CA THR A 233 -21.61 -6.42 -3.64
C THR A 233 -21.45 -7.93 -3.69
N ASP A 234 -22.45 -8.65 -4.22
CA ASP A 234 -22.31 -10.08 -4.50
C ASP A 234 -21.63 -10.29 -5.87
N TYR A 235 -20.31 -10.28 -5.86
CA TYR A 235 -19.50 -10.53 -7.06
C TYR A 235 -19.70 -11.93 -7.61
N GLY A 236 -20.03 -12.93 -6.79
CA GLY A 236 -20.34 -14.28 -7.24
C GLY A 236 -21.64 -14.34 -8.06
N ALA A 237 -22.69 -13.66 -7.60
CA ALA A 237 -23.90 -13.51 -8.39
C ALA A 237 -23.63 -12.78 -9.71
N MET A 238 -22.89 -11.68 -9.66
CA MET A 238 -22.53 -10.90 -10.83
C MET A 238 -21.74 -11.72 -11.88
N ILE A 239 -20.82 -12.59 -11.45
CA ILE A 239 -20.08 -13.50 -12.33
C ILE A 239 -21.05 -14.45 -13.05
N ARG A 240 -21.99 -15.08 -12.34
CA ARG A 240 -22.99 -15.96 -12.93
C ARG A 240 -23.93 -15.23 -13.90
N ASP A 241 -24.45 -14.08 -13.48
CA ASP A 241 -25.40 -13.29 -14.30
C ASP A 241 -24.76 -12.79 -15.61
N LEU A 242 -23.43 -12.62 -15.62
CA LEU A 242 -22.67 -12.21 -16.80
C LEU A 242 -22.07 -13.38 -17.60
N GLY A 243 -22.27 -14.63 -17.17
CA GLY A 243 -21.74 -15.83 -17.84
C GLY A 243 -20.22 -15.87 -17.88
N LEU A 244 -19.58 -15.61 -16.73
CA LEU A 244 -18.12 -15.47 -16.60
C LEU A 244 -17.48 -16.62 -15.79
N GLU A 245 -18.24 -17.67 -15.42
CA GLU A 245 -17.76 -18.76 -14.54
C GLU A 245 -16.53 -19.48 -15.09
N ASP A 246 -16.44 -19.65 -16.42
CA ASP A 246 -15.30 -20.31 -17.08
C ASP A 246 -14.08 -19.37 -17.27
N THR A 247 -14.24 -18.09 -16.95
CA THR A 247 -13.21 -17.06 -17.17
C THR A 247 -12.67 -16.48 -15.86
N VAL A 248 -13.49 -16.45 -14.80
CA VAL A 248 -13.15 -15.75 -13.54
C VAL A 248 -13.13 -16.70 -12.36
N ASP A 249 -11.97 -16.79 -11.73
CA ASP A 249 -11.79 -17.43 -10.42
C ASP A 249 -11.91 -16.37 -9.31
N LEU A 250 -12.94 -16.50 -8.47
CA LEU A 250 -13.18 -15.58 -7.35
C LEU A 250 -12.81 -16.21 -6.01
N ILE A 251 -11.76 -15.69 -5.36
CA ILE A 251 -11.22 -16.16 -4.09
C ILE A 251 -11.52 -15.13 -2.97
N LYS A 252 -12.69 -15.25 -2.33
CA LYS A 252 -13.15 -14.34 -1.25
C LYS A 252 -12.65 -14.78 0.12
N LYS A 253 -11.35 -14.73 0.37
CA LYS A 253 -10.75 -15.02 1.69
C LYS A 253 -9.53 -14.16 1.94
N HIS A 254 -9.06 -14.14 3.19
CA HIS A 254 -7.70 -13.67 3.46
C HIS A 254 -6.70 -14.61 2.79
N ILE A 255 -5.76 -14.03 2.04
CA ILE A 255 -4.72 -14.78 1.34
C ILE A 255 -3.45 -14.76 2.22
N PRO A 256 -3.00 -15.89 2.73
CA PRO A 256 -1.72 -15.99 3.43
C PRO A 256 -0.52 -15.70 2.51
N ASP A 257 0.61 -15.30 3.09
CA ASP A 257 1.80 -14.90 2.31
C ASP A 257 2.32 -16.03 1.40
N GLU A 258 2.17 -17.29 1.82
CA GLU A 258 2.56 -18.46 1.03
C GLU A 258 1.69 -18.63 -0.22
N GLU A 259 0.37 -18.40 -0.11
CA GLU A 259 -0.55 -18.44 -1.24
C GLU A 259 -0.39 -17.21 -2.13
N LEU A 260 -0.02 -16.06 -1.54
CA LEU A 260 0.19 -14.80 -2.24
C LEU A 260 1.33 -14.90 -3.27
N ASP A 261 2.45 -15.51 -2.88
CA ASP A 261 3.58 -15.77 -3.78
C ASP A 261 3.15 -16.59 -5.00
N ALA A 262 2.37 -17.64 -4.79
CA ALA A 262 1.86 -18.49 -5.87
C ALA A 262 0.93 -17.71 -6.84
N LEU A 263 0.03 -16.87 -6.32
CA LEU A 263 -0.88 -16.06 -7.13
C LEU A 263 -0.13 -15.10 -8.07
N TYR A 264 0.84 -14.35 -7.52
CA TYR A 264 1.61 -13.40 -8.34
C TYR A 264 2.53 -14.11 -9.34
N ARG A 265 3.13 -15.24 -8.99
CA ARG A 265 3.95 -16.01 -9.93
C ARG A 265 3.13 -16.59 -11.07
N GLN A 266 1.92 -17.08 -10.78
CA GLN A 266 1.03 -17.61 -11.81
C GLN A 266 0.45 -16.54 -12.71
N ALA A 267 0.28 -15.32 -12.23
CA ALA A 267 -0.21 -14.22 -13.04
C ALA A 267 0.79 -13.79 -14.12
N ASP A 268 0.27 -13.36 -15.25
CA ASP A 268 1.06 -12.71 -16.31
C ASP A 268 0.97 -11.19 -16.16
N ILE A 269 -0.22 -10.66 -15.95
CA ILE A 269 -0.51 -9.23 -15.91
C ILE A 269 -1.42 -8.94 -14.70
N CYS A 270 -1.18 -7.85 -13.99
CA CYS A 270 -2.01 -7.47 -12.87
C CYS A 270 -2.96 -6.31 -13.22
N LEU A 271 -4.19 -6.37 -12.67
CA LEU A 271 -5.28 -5.44 -12.99
C LEU A 271 -5.60 -4.53 -11.81
N PHE A 272 -5.66 -3.23 -12.06
CA PHE A 272 -5.99 -2.20 -11.08
C PHE A 272 -7.02 -1.20 -11.64
N PRO A 273 -8.26 -1.62 -11.92
CA PRO A 273 -9.31 -0.77 -12.49
C PRO A 273 -9.94 0.14 -11.43
N TYR A 274 -9.08 0.77 -10.61
CA TYR A 274 -9.49 1.52 -9.44
C TYR A 274 -10.16 2.83 -9.81
N ARG A 275 -11.11 3.26 -9.00
CA ARG A 275 -11.79 4.56 -9.15
C ARG A 275 -10.96 5.70 -8.61
N ASP A 276 -10.27 5.45 -7.50
CA ASP A 276 -9.39 6.41 -6.84
C ASP A 276 -8.42 5.69 -5.90
N ILE A 277 -7.22 6.27 -5.70
CA ILE A 277 -6.23 5.78 -4.73
C ILE A 277 -5.15 6.85 -4.49
N TYR A 278 -4.57 6.87 -3.32
CA TYR A 278 -3.40 7.71 -2.99
C TYR A 278 -2.07 7.04 -3.34
N GLY A 279 -2.02 5.72 -3.38
CA GLY A 279 -0.89 4.86 -3.72
C GLY A 279 -1.27 3.40 -3.52
N SER A 280 -0.61 2.47 -4.23
CA SER A 280 -1.02 1.06 -4.23
C SER A 280 0.10 0.09 -3.85
N GLY A 281 0.05 -0.42 -2.61
CA GLY A 281 0.92 -1.52 -2.21
C GLY A 281 0.73 -2.79 -3.08
N ALA A 282 -0.48 -3.04 -3.59
CA ALA A 282 -0.74 -4.17 -4.49
C ALA A 282 -0.08 -4.00 -5.86
N LEU A 283 0.01 -2.76 -6.38
CA LEU A 283 0.76 -2.46 -7.60
C LEU A 283 2.26 -2.69 -7.38
N LEU A 284 2.81 -2.21 -6.26
CA LEU A 284 4.22 -2.43 -5.92
C LEU A 284 4.52 -3.91 -5.69
N MET A 285 3.53 -4.68 -5.21
CA MET A 285 3.65 -6.13 -5.14
C MET A 285 3.74 -6.74 -6.55
N ALA A 286 2.89 -6.32 -7.51
CA ALA A 286 3.00 -6.75 -8.91
C ALA A 286 4.38 -6.43 -9.48
N TYR A 287 4.90 -5.25 -9.24
CA TYR A 287 6.26 -4.85 -9.66
C TYR A 287 7.35 -5.70 -9.01
N SER A 288 7.17 -6.11 -7.76
CA SER A 288 8.12 -7.00 -7.09
C SER A 288 8.25 -8.37 -7.76
N TYR A 289 7.21 -8.77 -8.51
CA TYR A 289 7.21 -9.98 -9.33
C TYR A 289 7.48 -9.69 -10.82
N GLY A 290 7.88 -8.47 -11.18
CA GLY A 290 8.13 -8.07 -12.56
C GLY A 290 6.89 -8.15 -13.45
N LYS A 291 5.67 -7.98 -12.86
CA LYS A 291 4.43 -8.12 -13.63
C LYS A 291 3.98 -6.80 -14.22
N PRO A 292 3.80 -6.72 -15.55
CA PRO A 292 3.14 -5.60 -16.19
C PRO A 292 1.73 -5.38 -15.64
N VAL A 293 1.23 -4.16 -15.73
CA VAL A 293 -0.03 -3.78 -15.11
C VAL A 293 -0.99 -3.13 -16.12
N ILE A 294 -2.30 -3.33 -15.91
CA ILE A 294 -3.34 -2.50 -16.52
C ILE A 294 -3.98 -1.70 -15.39
N THR A 295 -3.91 -0.39 -15.46
CA THR A 295 -4.42 0.49 -14.40
C THR A 295 -5.38 1.53 -14.94
N SER A 296 -6.27 2.03 -14.09
CA SER A 296 -7.02 3.24 -14.39
C SER A 296 -6.08 4.43 -14.54
N ASP A 297 -6.41 5.34 -15.45
CA ASP A 297 -5.68 6.59 -15.69
C ASP A 297 -6.06 7.63 -14.62
N ILE A 298 -5.57 7.41 -13.39
CA ILE A 298 -5.72 8.28 -12.23
C ILE A 298 -4.35 8.82 -11.77
N PRO A 299 -4.29 9.99 -11.10
CA PRO A 299 -3.01 10.66 -10.83
C PRO A 299 -1.93 9.79 -10.18
N ALA A 300 -2.28 9.01 -9.15
CA ALA A 300 -1.33 8.13 -8.49
C ALA A 300 -0.78 7.06 -9.43
N PHE A 301 -1.64 6.43 -10.24
CA PHE A 301 -1.18 5.40 -11.17
C PHE A 301 -0.41 5.94 -12.36
N ARG A 302 -0.72 7.15 -12.85
CA ARG A 302 0.12 7.82 -13.85
C ARG A 302 1.56 7.96 -13.37
N GLU A 303 1.74 8.38 -12.12
CA GLU A 303 3.07 8.52 -11.53
C GLU A 303 3.74 7.16 -11.28
N GLU A 304 3.01 6.20 -10.72
CA GLU A 304 3.52 4.86 -10.40
C GLU A 304 3.91 4.07 -11.64
N THR A 305 3.16 4.23 -12.76
CA THR A 305 3.43 3.55 -14.04
C THR A 305 4.32 4.36 -14.99
N GLN A 306 4.84 5.50 -14.56
CA GLN A 306 5.59 6.43 -15.42
C GLN A 306 4.82 6.76 -16.73
N ASN A 307 3.55 7.12 -16.61
CA ASN A 307 2.64 7.39 -17.73
C ASN A 307 2.49 6.21 -18.70
N GLY A 308 2.40 4.99 -18.18
CA GLY A 308 2.13 3.78 -18.96
C GLY A 308 3.35 3.09 -19.56
N LYS A 309 4.57 3.40 -19.08
CA LYS A 309 5.79 2.68 -19.51
C LYS A 309 5.91 1.27 -18.96
N THR A 310 5.20 0.96 -17.89
CA THR A 310 5.25 -0.34 -17.22
C THR A 310 3.94 -1.12 -17.36
N GLY A 311 3.17 -0.82 -18.41
CA GLY A 311 1.88 -1.44 -18.67
C GLY A 311 0.93 -0.50 -19.43
N ILE A 312 -0.37 -0.69 -19.25
CA ILE A 312 -1.40 0.07 -19.97
C ILE A 312 -2.19 0.96 -19.00
N LEU A 313 -2.30 2.25 -19.32
CA LEU A 313 -3.25 3.16 -18.69
C LEU A 313 -4.57 3.15 -19.48
N THR A 314 -5.70 3.04 -18.78
CA THR A 314 -7.03 3.02 -19.38
C THR A 314 -7.97 3.99 -18.66
N ALA A 315 -8.94 4.56 -19.36
CA ALA A 315 -9.90 5.49 -18.74
C ALA A 315 -10.56 4.86 -17.51
N GLY A 316 -10.50 5.57 -16.38
CA GLY A 316 -11.07 5.09 -15.12
C GLY A 316 -12.59 4.98 -15.18
N GLY A 317 -13.15 3.89 -14.64
CA GLY A 317 -14.58 3.66 -14.57
C GLY A 317 -15.26 3.24 -15.90
N ASP A 318 -14.51 3.06 -16.97
CA ASP A 318 -15.00 2.70 -18.30
C ASP A 318 -14.71 1.23 -18.63
N PRO A 319 -15.75 0.33 -18.60
CA PRO A 319 -15.58 -1.09 -18.93
C PRO A 319 -15.15 -1.32 -20.39
N GLU A 320 -15.59 -0.48 -21.32
CA GLU A 320 -15.23 -0.61 -22.74
C GLU A 320 -13.72 -0.40 -22.94
N LYS A 321 -13.18 0.67 -22.33
CA LYS A 321 -11.75 0.97 -22.40
C LYS A 321 -10.91 -0.07 -21.66
N LEU A 322 -11.40 -0.60 -20.55
CA LEU A 322 -10.74 -1.70 -19.86
C LEU A 322 -10.72 -2.99 -20.70
N LYS A 323 -11.82 -3.31 -21.38
CA LYS A 323 -11.88 -4.43 -22.35
C LYS A 323 -10.80 -4.26 -23.44
N GLU A 324 -10.74 -3.07 -24.08
CA GLU A 324 -9.73 -2.78 -25.10
C GLU A 324 -8.30 -3.02 -24.57
N ALA A 325 -8.01 -2.55 -23.34
CA ALA A 325 -6.71 -2.74 -22.71
C ALA A 325 -6.38 -4.19 -22.41
N ILE A 326 -7.37 -4.97 -21.92
CA ILE A 326 -7.20 -6.41 -21.65
C ILE A 326 -6.91 -7.17 -22.95
N LEU A 327 -7.68 -6.90 -24.01
CA LEU A 327 -7.46 -7.54 -25.31
C LEU A 327 -6.10 -7.17 -25.90
N LYS A 328 -5.70 -5.90 -25.85
CA LYS A 328 -4.38 -5.46 -26.28
C LYS A 328 -3.26 -6.20 -25.53
N ALA A 329 -3.36 -6.33 -24.21
CA ALA A 329 -2.36 -7.00 -23.40
C ALA A 329 -2.36 -8.54 -23.63
N ALA A 330 -3.52 -9.13 -23.92
CA ALA A 330 -3.61 -10.55 -24.27
C ALA A 330 -2.97 -10.88 -25.63
N ASP A 331 -2.88 -9.91 -26.53
CA ASP A 331 -2.25 -10.04 -27.85
C ASP A 331 -0.75 -9.63 -27.84
N TRP A 332 -0.17 -9.28 -26.69
CA TRP A 332 1.25 -8.93 -26.63
C TRP A 332 2.15 -10.06 -27.07
N SER A 333 3.16 -9.70 -27.85
CA SER A 333 4.29 -10.59 -28.12
C SER A 333 5.11 -10.81 -26.85
N ARG A 334 5.85 -11.93 -26.81
CA ARG A 334 6.81 -12.17 -25.72
C ARG A 334 7.82 -11.02 -25.58
N LYS A 335 8.23 -10.40 -26.68
CA LYS A 335 9.18 -9.29 -26.67
C LYS A 335 8.59 -8.07 -25.93
N GLU A 336 7.38 -7.66 -26.29
CA GLU A 336 6.69 -6.53 -25.60
C GLU A 336 6.55 -6.79 -24.11
N TYR A 337 6.14 -8.00 -23.72
CA TYR A 337 6.04 -8.39 -22.32
C TYR A 337 7.37 -8.26 -21.58
N LEU A 338 8.47 -8.77 -22.17
CA LEU A 338 9.80 -8.72 -21.56
C LEU A 338 10.38 -7.31 -21.54
N ASP A 339 10.05 -6.45 -22.48
CA ASP A 339 10.46 -5.05 -22.48
C ASP A 339 9.78 -4.28 -21.32
N ASP A 340 8.49 -4.47 -21.09
CA ASP A 340 7.80 -3.92 -19.93
C ASP A 340 8.35 -4.47 -18.60
N GLN A 341 8.66 -5.78 -18.53
CA GLN A 341 9.27 -6.40 -17.36
C GLN A 341 10.60 -5.75 -16.99
N LYS A 342 11.48 -5.49 -17.98
CA LYS A 342 12.77 -4.81 -17.74
C LYS A 342 12.60 -3.39 -17.21
N GLU A 343 11.63 -2.63 -17.75
CA GLU A 343 11.33 -1.29 -17.23
C GLU A 343 10.82 -1.34 -15.79
N ILE A 344 10.02 -2.35 -15.44
CA ILE A 344 9.53 -2.57 -14.07
C ILE A 344 10.71 -2.91 -13.13
N GLU A 345 11.61 -3.81 -13.52
CA GLU A 345 12.78 -4.20 -12.74
C GLU A 345 13.66 -2.99 -12.45
N LYS A 346 13.99 -2.21 -13.48
CA LYS A 346 14.75 -0.97 -13.35
C LYS A 346 14.06 0.02 -12.40
N LEU A 347 12.77 0.25 -12.57
CA LEU A 347 12.00 1.16 -11.72
C LEU A 347 11.96 0.69 -10.27
N THR A 348 11.86 -0.62 -10.05
CA THR A 348 11.84 -1.24 -8.72
C THR A 348 13.19 -1.06 -8.01
N GLU A 349 14.29 -1.24 -8.72
CA GLU A 349 15.63 -1.08 -8.16
C GLU A 349 15.99 0.39 -7.89
N GLU A 350 15.69 1.29 -8.83
CA GLU A 350 16.09 2.69 -8.75
C GLU A 350 15.17 3.52 -7.84
N LYS A 351 13.84 3.43 -8.02
CA LYS A 351 12.86 4.25 -7.32
C LYS A 351 12.31 3.57 -6.07
N TYR A 352 11.86 2.32 -6.19
CA TYR A 352 11.10 1.62 -5.15
C TYR A 352 11.96 0.71 -4.26
N SER A 353 13.25 0.95 -4.15
CA SER A 353 14.08 0.21 -3.19
C SER A 353 14.00 0.81 -1.79
N TRP A 354 13.93 -0.04 -0.77
CA TRP A 354 13.95 0.39 0.63
C TRP A 354 15.22 1.16 0.99
N LYS A 355 16.34 0.83 0.35
CA LYS A 355 17.60 1.55 0.48
C LYS A 355 17.45 3.01 0.05
N ASN A 356 16.80 3.26 -1.10
CA ASN A 356 16.54 4.61 -1.59
C ASN A 356 15.60 5.36 -0.64
N SER A 357 14.49 4.72 -0.24
CA SER A 357 13.51 5.30 0.67
C SER A 357 14.13 5.68 2.03
N ALA A 358 14.94 4.81 2.61
CA ALA A 358 15.63 5.07 3.88
C ALA A 358 16.66 6.19 3.76
N LYS A 359 17.39 6.29 2.65
CA LYS A 359 18.36 7.36 2.40
C LYS A 359 17.66 8.72 2.31
N ILE A 360 16.60 8.83 1.50
CA ILE A 360 15.82 10.06 1.36
C ILE A 360 15.26 10.49 2.73
N LEU A 361 14.67 9.55 3.46
CA LEU A 361 14.10 9.82 4.78
C LEU A 361 15.17 10.26 5.79
N TRP A 362 16.34 9.63 5.78
CA TRP A 362 17.47 10.03 6.61
C TRP A 362 17.92 11.46 6.32
N GLU A 363 18.06 11.82 5.05
CA GLU A 363 18.41 13.17 4.64
C GLU A 363 17.34 14.18 5.10
N ALA A 364 16.05 13.82 4.95
CA ALA A 364 14.95 14.64 5.41
C ALA A 364 14.93 14.84 6.93
N TYR A 365 15.29 13.83 7.73
CA TYR A 365 15.41 13.99 9.18
C TYR A 365 16.48 15.00 9.61
N ARG A 366 17.50 15.24 8.79
CA ARG A 366 18.63 16.12 9.08
C ARG A 366 18.41 17.57 8.63
N LYS A 367 17.52 17.81 7.69
CA LYS A 367 17.16 19.16 7.26
C LYS A 367 16.44 19.85 8.42
N ARG A 368 16.94 21.02 8.82
CA ARG A 368 16.33 21.87 9.86
C ARG A 368 15.21 22.71 9.29
#